data_d2ef213801ea456108910b984f3ef01d
#
_entry.id   d2ef213801ea456108910b984f3ef01d
#
_cell.length_a   1.000
_cell.length_b   1.000
_cell.length_c   1.000
_cell.angle_alpha   90.00
_cell.angle_beta   90.00
_cell.angle_gamma   90.00
#
_symmetry.space_group_name_H-M   'P 1'
#
loop_
_entity.id
_entity.type
_entity.pdbx_description
1 polymer ?
#
loop_
_entity_poly.entity_id
_entity_poly.type
_entity_poly.pdbx_seq_one_letter_code
_entity_poly.pdbx_strand_id
1 'polypeptide(L)'
;KLIHRTITTVEYLRGLGKIKHYFSENDGRIKKHLYFPARDDLPSFSYNPHMMGSSLRGLVVTINSFIIAAVVAILPYFIWGEWSRLPVEIILAIAAFGVSYLAHELYAVWRFGKAQRDNDFRVCYRRDD
;
A
#
# COMPACT_ATOMS: atom_id res chain seq x y z
N LYS A 1 8.03 5.10 -1.92
CA LYS A 1 7.40 6.11 -2.81
C LYS A 1 5.98 5.73 -3.25
N LEU A 2 5.72 4.48 -3.70
CA LEU A 2 4.38 4.05 -4.17
C LEU A 2 3.30 4.19 -3.08
N ILE A 3 3.54 3.67 -1.88
CA ILE A 3 2.60 3.77 -0.75
C ILE A 3 2.26 5.24 -0.44
N HIS A 4 3.27 6.10 -0.39
CA HIS A 4 3.06 7.53 -0.15
C HIS A 4 2.18 8.16 -1.23
N ARG A 5 2.44 7.84 -2.49
CA ARG A 5 1.62 8.34 -3.62
C ARG A 5 0.16 7.90 -3.52
N THR A 6 -0.09 6.64 -3.15
CA THR A 6 -1.46 6.14 -2.94
C THR A 6 -2.16 6.88 -1.81
N ILE A 7 -1.48 7.08 -0.67
CA ILE A 7 -2.02 7.83 0.46
C ILE A 7 -2.39 9.26 0.03
N THR A 8 -1.48 9.98 -0.63
CA THR A 8 -1.74 11.35 -1.11
C THR A 8 -2.92 11.40 -2.10
N THR A 9 -3.05 10.39 -2.98
CA THR A 9 -4.19 10.32 -3.90
C THR A 9 -5.51 10.16 -3.14
N VAL A 10 -5.56 9.30 -2.12
CA VAL A 10 -6.77 9.12 -1.30
C VAL A 10 -7.10 10.39 -0.52
N GLU A 11 -6.11 11.06 0.06
CA GLU A 11 -6.30 12.36 0.75
C GLU A 11 -6.89 13.41 -0.19
N TYR A 12 -6.37 13.50 -1.41
CA TYR A 12 -6.89 14.41 -2.42
C TYR A 12 -8.35 14.11 -2.80
N LEU A 13 -8.69 12.83 -3.01
CA LEU A 13 -10.06 12.42 -3.34
C LEU A 13 -11.05 12.72 -2.20
N ARG A 14 -10.61 12.52 -0.95
CA ARG A 14 -11.41 12.91 0.23
C ARG A 14 -11.61 14.44 0.30
N GLY A 15 -10.56 15.21 0.00
CA GLY A 15 -10.67 16.67 -0.10
C GLY A 15 -11.68 17.12 -1.16
N LEU A 16 -11.69 16.48 -2.32
CA LEU A 16 -12.72 16.72 -3.34
C LEU A 16 -14.13 16.36 -2.85
N GLY A 17 -14.27 15.28 -2.05
CA GLY A 17 -15.53 14.91 -1.42
C GLY A 17 -16.09 16.03 -0.54
N LYS A 18 -15.25 16.66 0.31
CA LYS A 18 -15.63 17.81 1.13
C LYS A 18 -16.13 19.00 0.31
N ILE A 19 -15.38 19.35 -0.74
CA ILE A 19 -15.75 20.44 -1.63
C ILE A 19 -17.10 20.15 -2.29
N LYS A 20 -17.31 18.95 -2.81
CA LYS A 20 -18.58 18.54 -3.42
C LYS A 20 -19.75 18.62 -2.43
N HIS A 21 -19.53 18.16 -1.18
CA HIS A 21 -20.54 18.22 -0.14
C HIS A 21 -20.95 19.67 0.15
N TYR A 22 -19.98 20.54 0.36
CA TYR A 22 -20.23 21.97 0.57
C TYR A 22 -21.10 22.59 -0.53
N PHE A 23 -20.78 22.34 -1.80
CA PHE A 23 -21.54 22.87 -2.92
C PHE A 23 -22.95 22.23 -3.01
N SER A 24 -23.09 20.93 -2.70
CA SER A 24 -24.37 20.25 -2.75
C SER A 24 -25.35 20.72 -1.67
N GLU A 25 -24.85 21.18 -0.52
CA GLU A 25 -25.67 21.76 0.54
C GLU A 25 -26.12 23.19 0.21
N ASN A 26 -25.22 23.96 -0.39
CA ASN A 26 -25.52 25.37 -0.70
C ASN A 26 -26.35 25.57 -1.99
N ASP A 27 -26.27 24.62 -2.94
CA ASP A 27 -27.08 24.67 -4.17
C ASP A 27 -27.61 23.27 -4.53
N GLY A 28 -28.87 23.02 -4.23
CA GLY A 28 -29.55 21.77 -4.53
C GLY A 28 -29.62 21.41 -6.02
N ARG A 29 -29.38 22.37 -6.92
CA ARG A 29 -29.32 22.12 -8.37
C ARG A 29 -28.05 21.39 -8.75
N ILE A 30 -26.93 21.68 -8.08
CA ILE A 30 -25.64 21.03 -8.31
C ILE A 30 -25.71 19.55 -7.91
N LYS A 31 -26.48 19.19 -6.88
CA LYS A 31 -26.65 17.80 -6.40
C LYS A 31 -27.06 16.82 -7.50
N LYS A 32 -27.86 17.27 -8.47
CA LYS A 32 -28.34 16.45 -9.60
C LYS A 32 -27.21 16.13 -10.60
N HIS A 33 -26.15 16.92 -10.64
CA HIS A 33 -25.03 16.80 -11.57
C HIS A 33 -23.78 16.17 -10.94
N LEU A 34 -23.80 15.88 -9.64
CA LEU A 34 -22.71 15.18 -8.98
C LEU A 34 -22.74 13.69 -9.31
N TYR A 35 -21.84 13.28 -10.19
CA TYR A 35 -21.74 11.88 -10.63
C TYR A 35 -21.25 10.92 -9.53
N PHE A 36 -20.50 11.42 -8.55
CA PHE A 36 -19.99 10.66 -7.43
C PHE A 36 -20.55 11.17 -6.10
N PRO A 37 -20.73 10.27 -5.10
CA PRO A 37 -21.22 10.70 -3.80
C PRO A 37 -20.31 11.78 -3.19
N ALA A 38 -20.93 12.79 -2.61
CA ALA A 38 -20.25 13.90 -1.93
C ALA A 38 -19.91 13.46 -0.50
N ARG A 39 -18.94 12.55 -0.36
CA ARG A 39 -18.49 11.97 0.91
C ARG A 39 -16.97 12.18 1.05
N ASP A 40 -16.54 12.47 2.27
CA ASP A 40 -15.13 12.67 2.59
C ASP A 40 -14.49 11.49 3.37
N ASP A 41 -15.29 10.47 3.69
CA ASP A 41 -14.82 9.21 4.27
C ASP A 41 -14.38 8.19 3.20
N LEU A 42 -14.66 8.44 1.92
CA LEU A 42 -14.29 7.59 0.79
C LEU A 42 -13.31 8.30 -0.17
N PRO A 43 -12.41 7.57 -0.83
CA PRO A 43 -12.13 6.14 -0.64
C PRO A 43 -11.45 5.85 0.69
N SER A 44 -11.63 4.63 1.22
CA SER A 44 -10.93 4.18 2.42
C SER A 44 -9.44 3.93 2.13
N PHE A 45 -8.57 4.12 3.12
CA PHE A 45 -7.18 3.68 3.06
C PHE A 45 -7.10 2.16 3.29
N SER A 46 -7.90 1.38 2.55
CA SER A 46 -7.92 -0.06 2.71
C SER A 46 -6.74 -0.71 2.02
N TYR A 47 -6.05 -1.54 2.77
CA TYR A 47 -5.10 -2.48 2.23
C TYR A 47 -5.86 -3.73 1.76
N ASN A 48 -5.87 -3.99 0.45
CA ASN A 48 -6.46 -5.22 -0.09
C ASN A 48 -5.35 -6.21 -0.45
N PRO A 49 -5.15 -7.28 0.36
CA PRO A 49 -4.12 -8.28 0.09
C PRO A 49 -4.38 -9.08 -1.19
N HIS A 50 -5.64 -9.21 -1.61
CA HIS A 50 -5.99 -9.97 -2.82
C HIS A 50 -5.56 -9.28 -4.14
N MET A 51 -5.29 -7.99 -4.13
CA MET A 51 -4.75 -7.28 -5.30
C MET A 51 -3.22 -7.35 -5.41
N MET A 52 -2.55 -8.13 -4.58
CA MET A 52 -1.10 -8.13 -4.43
C MET A 52 -0.36 -8.64 -5.68
N GLY A 53 -0.83 -9.72 -6.27
CA GLY A 53 -0.18 -10.32 -7.45
C GLY A 53 -0.37 -9.54 -8.75
N SER A 54 -1.41 -8.72 -8.86
CA SER A 54 -1.77 -7.95 -10.07
C SER A 54 -1.44 -6.46 -9.99
N SER A 55 -1.01 -5.96 -8.83
CA SER A 55 -0.71 -4.55 -8.66
C SER A 55 0.77 -4.26 -8.91
N LEU A 56 1.06 -3.07 -9.45
CA LEU A 56 2.43 -2.56 -9.61
C LEU A 56 3.23 -2.64 -8.29
N ARG A 57 2.57 -2.44 -7.15
CA ARG A 57 3.18 -2.57 -5.84
C ARG A 57 3.62 -3.99 -5.55
N GLY A 58 2.75 -4.98 -5.78
CA GLY A 58 3.07 -6.40 -5.57
C GLY A 58 4.26 -6.82 -6.43
N LEU A 59 4.30 -6.37 -7.69
CA LEU A 59 5.44 -6.61 -8.57
C LEU A 59 6.75 -6.05 -8.00
N VAL A 60 6.74 -4.80 -7.52
CA VAL A 60 7.94 -4.16 -6.94
C VAL A 60 8.38 -4.88 -5.66
N VAL A 61 7.47 -5.27 -4.78
CA VAL A 61 7.80 -6.03 -3.56
C VAL A 61 8.42 -7.37 -3.92
N THR A 62 7.84 -8.09 -4.88
CA THR A 62 8.36 -9.39 -5.35
C THR A 62 9.77 -9.26 -5.93
N ILE A 63 9.99 -8.28 -6.81
CA ILE A 63 11.30 -8.05 -7.42
C ILE A 63 12.35 -7.71 -6.34
N ASN A 64 12.03 -6.80 -5.41
CA ASN A 64 12.95 -6.43 -4.34
C ASN A 64 13.30 -7.62 -3.44
N SER A 65 12.31 -8.44 -3.08
CA SER A 65 12.53 -9.64 -2.27
C SER A 65 13.37 -10.67 -3.01
N PHE A 66 13.17 -10.79 -4.33
CA PHE A 66 14.00 -11.66 -5.17
C PHE A 66 15.45 -11.20 -5.25
N ILE A 67 15.68 -9.89 -5.39
CA ILE A 67 17.04 -9.32 -5.38
C ILE A 67 17.74 -9.60 -4.04
N ILE A 68 17.06 -9.42 -2.92
CA ILE A 68 17.62 -9.70 -1.59
C ILE A 68 17.96 -11.19 -1.47
N ALA A 69 17.07 -12.09 -1.90
CA ALA A 69 17.33 -13.52 -1.89
C ALA A 69 18.55 -13.89 -2.76
N ALA A 70 18.67 -13.30 -3.95
CA ALA A 70 19.80 -13.53 -4.84
C ALA A 70 21.13 -13.06 -4.21
N VAL A 71 21.13 -11.89 -3.57
CA VAL A 71 22.32 -11.39 -2.84
C VAL A 71 22.70 -12.33 -1.71
N VAL A 72 21.74 -12.80 -0.91
CA VAL A 72 22.01 -13.75 0.17
C VAL A 72 22.53 -15.09 -0.34
N ALA A 73 22.03 -15.57 -1.49
CA ALA A 73 22.53 -16.79 -2.11
C ALA A 73 23.98 -16.70 -2.62
N ILE A 74 24.36 -15.53 -3.16
CA ILE A 74 25.67 -15.34 -3.77
C ILE A 74 26.74 -14.92 -2.75
N LEU A 75 26.35 -14.27 -1.66
CA LEU A 75 27.27 -13.73 -0.65
C LEU A 75 28.26 -14.75 -0.07
N PRO A 76 27.87 -15.99 0.26
CA PRO A 76 28.79 -17.01 0.77
C PRO A 76 29.92 -17.33 -0.22
N TYR A 77 29.63 -17.37 -1.52
CA TYR A 77 30.64 -17.60 -2.54
C TYR A 77 31.73 -16.51 -2.54
N PHE A 78 31.36 -15.26 -2.38
CA PHE A 78 32.32 -14.16 -2.31
C PHE A 78 33.17 -14.19 -1.03
N ILE A 79 32.62 -14.71 0.08
CA ILE A 79 33.34 -14.72 1.37
C ILE A 79 34.26 -15.95 1.50
N TRP A 80 33.78 -17.12 1.07
CA TRP A 80 34.51 -18.40 1.29
C TRP A 80 35.07 -19.03 0.03
N GLY A 81 34.74 -18.52 -1.17
CA GLY A 81 35.26 -19.03 -2.43
C GLY A 81 34.79 -20.41 -2.88
N GLU A 82 33.84 -21.01 -2.15
CA GLU A 82 33.41 -22.37 -2.42
C GLU A 82 31.86 -22.50 -2.44
N TRP A 83 31.35 -23.30 -3.38
CA TRP A 83 29.91 -23.68 -3.48
C TRP A 83 29.60 -24.97 -2.70
N SER A 84 30.38 -25.32 -1.70
CA SER A 84 30.32 -26.62 -1.02
C SER A 84 29.05 -26.85 -0.21
N ARG A 85 28.20 -25.81 -0.03
CA ARG A 85 26.99 -25.85 0.81
C ARG A 85 25.74 -25.40 0.08
N LEU A 86 25.62 -25.67 -1.21
CA LEU A 86 24.46 -25.29 -2.05
C LEU A 86 23.07 -25.49 -1.39
N PRO A 87 22.78 -26.61 -0.68
CA PRO A 87 21.47 -26.77 -0.04
C PRO A 87 21.18 -25.71 1.03
N VAL A 88 22.21 -25.33 1.80
CA VAL A 88 22.07 -24.32 2.87
C VAL A 88 21.87 -22.93 2.27
N GLU A 89 22.57 -22.60 1.20
CA GLU A 89 22.46 -21.33 0.49
C GLU A 89 21.07 -21.14 -0.12
N ILE A 90 20.49 -22.20 -0.69
CA ILE A 90 19.13 -22.21 -1.21
C ILE A 90 18.11 -21.96 -0.08
N ILE A 91 18.26 -22.66 1.05
CA ILE A 91 17.36 -22.48 2.20
C ILE A 91 17.45 -21.05 2.74
N LEU A 92 18.66 -20.49 2.86
CA LEU A 92 18.87 -19.11 3.30
C LEU A 92 18.27 -18.10 2.32
N ALA A 93 18.40 -18.33 1.01
CA ALA A 93 17.78 -17.48 -0.01
C ALA A 93 16.26 -17.49 0.06
N ILE A 94 15.64 -18.67 0.23
CA ILE A 94 14.19 -18.81 0.40
C ILE A 94 13.73 -18.09 1.68
N ALA A 95 14.45 -18.28 2.77
CA ALA A 95 14.14 -17.60 4.04
C ALA A 95 14.27 -16.08 3.91
N ALA A 96 15.33 -15.59 3.26
CA ALA A 96 15.55 -14.16 3.02
C ALA A 96 14.45 -13.56 2.13
N PHE A 97 14.01 -14.27 1.10
CA PHE A 97 12.85 -13.88 0.29
C PHE A 97 11.60 -13.72 1.14
N GLY A 98 11.26 -14.75 1.93
CA GLY A 98 10.07 -14.76 2.78
C GLY A 98 10.08 -13.62 3.80
N VAL A 99 11.20 -13.43 4.51
CA VAL A 99 11.35 -12.37 5.51
C VAL A 99 11.23 -10.99 4.86
N SER A 100 11.92 -10.77 3.74
CA SER A 100 11.85 -9.49 3.00
C SER A 100 10.43 -9.20 2.53
N TYR A 101 9.76 -10.19 1.95
CA TYR A 101 8.40 -10.07 1.46
C TYR A 101 7.42 -9.70 2.59
N LEU A 102 7.47 -10.44 3.71
CA LEU A 102 6.64 -10.17 4.89
C LEU A 102 6.91 -8.80 5.49
N ALA A 103 8.17 -8.38 5.57
CA ALA A 103 8.54 -7.06 6.08
C ALA A 103 7.93 -5.93 5.25
N HIS A 104 7.95 -6.04 3.92
CA HIS A 104 7.32 -5.07 3.03
C HIS A 104 5.80 -5.02 3.21
N GLU A 105 5.16 -6.17 3.40
CA GLU A 105 3.72 -6.25 3.61
C GLU A 105 3.29 -5.66 4.94
N LEU A 106 3.97 -6.03 6.03
CA LEU A 106 3.71 -5.50 7.36
C LEU A 106 3.91 -3.97 7.39
N TYR A 107 4.96 -3.48 6.74
CA TYR A 107 5.18 -2.04 6.60
C TYR A 107 4.03 -1.35 5.86
N ALA A 108 3.51 -1.95 4.80
CA ALA A 108 2.40 -1.38 4.06
C ALA A 108 1.11 -1.36 4.90
N VAL A 109 0.75 -2.48 5.55
CA VAL A 109 -0.41 -2.55 6.45
C VAL A 109 -0.31 -1.49 7.54
N TRP A 110 0.85 -1.36 8.16
CA TRP A 110 1.09 -0.35 9.18
C TRP A 110 0.91 1.07 8.65
N ARG A 111 1.48 1.38 7.46
CA ARG A 111 1.41 2.71 6.85
C ARG A 111 -0.01 3.10 6.46
N PHE A 112 -0.76 2.16 5.85
CA PHE A 112 -2.17 2.40 5.50
C PHE A 112 -3.03 2.53 6.75
N GLY A 113 -2.85 1.68 7.76
CA GLY A 113 -3.56 1.78 9.03
C GLY A 113 -3.27 3.09 9.79
N LYS A 114 -2.02 3.58 9.72
CA LYS A 114 -1.67 4.90 10.24
C LYS A 114 -2.38 6.01 9.47
N ALA A 115 -2.30 6.00 8.15
CA ALA A 115 -2.96 7.01 7.32
C ALA A 115 -4.48 7.04 7.52
N GLN A 116 -5.12 5.87 7.68
CA GLN A 116 -6.55 5.80 8.01
C GLN A 116 -6.85 6.49 9.33
N ARG A 117 -6.12 6.16 10.42
CA ARG A 117 -6.32 6.79 11.72
C ARG A 117 -6.10 8.30 11.68
N ASP A 118 -5.01 8.75 11.04
CA ASP A 118 -4.65 10.17 10.96
C ASP A 118 -5.69 10.98 10.15
N ASN A 119 -6.43 10.34 9.25
CA ASN A 119 -7.44 10.98 8.42
C ASN A 119 -8.87 10.83 8.97
N ASP A 120 -9.16 9.80 9.77
CA ASP A 120 -10.51 9.61 10.34
C ASP A 120 -10.93 10.78 11.24
N PHE A 121 -9.99 11.45 11.91
CA PHE A 121 -10.26 12.67 12.68
C PHE A 121 -10.65 13.87 11.81
N ARG A 122 -10.40 13.82 10.50
CA ARG A 122 -10.68 14.91 9.55
C ARG A 122 -11.95 14.68 8.77
N VAL A 123 -12.63 13.56 8.99
CA VAL A 123 -13.91 13.24 8.32
C VAL A 123 -15.00 14.11 8.94
N CYS A 124 -15.62 14.96 8.11
CA CYS A 124 -16.71 15.84 8.54
C CYS A 124 -18.09 15.31 8.14
N TYR A 125 -18.14 14.56 7.04
CA TYR A 125 -19.38 14.15 6.38
C TYR A 125 -19.43 12.63 6.21
N ARG A 126 -19.58 11.93 7.33
CA ARG A 126 -19.84 10.48 7.35
C ARG A 126 -21.35 10.26 7.19
N ARG A 127 -21.71 9.28 6.39
CA ARG A 127 -23.09 8.81 6.39
C ARG A 127 -23.31 8.04 7.69
N ASP A 128 -24.25 8.52 8.49
CA ASP A 128 -24.83 7.71 9.57
C ASP A 128 -25.71 6.65 8.87
N ASP A 129 -25.28 5.40 8.90
CA ASP A 129 -26.01 4.25 8.37
C ASP A 129 -27.12 3.82 9.34
#